data_8637e4b456aba224137e38be731566c4
#
_entry.id   8637e4b456aba224137e38be731566c4
#
_cell.length_a   1.000
_cell.length_b   1.000
_cell.length_c   1.000
_cell.angle_alpha   90.00
_cell.angle_beta   90.00
_cell.angle_gamma   90.00
#
_symmetry.space_group_name_H-M   'P 1'
#
loop_
_entity.id
_entity.type
_entity.pdbx_description
1 polymer ?
#
loop_
_entity_poly.entity_id
_entity_poly.type
_entity_poly.pdbx_seq_one_letter_code
_entity_poly.pdbx_strand_id
1 'polypeptide(L)'
;MATLGTLLAPDLMTPGSCWQLHTAVNGYSGPTGLSLTTQAFRGRGFRILDQREERLEVELLEDGYRCWLDKGVVIGKAEQRGLWQPTLLAEAEIARRIPAVLAWSERAEEKPNIYLWGGTTEPDMDCSGLMQLAFASQDIWIPRDAYQQERFCRPVAVAPGNVSQLRPGDLIFFGTAERCTHVGLHLGNGRYRHSSGADHGRNGIGIDSLQWSDEHPVACHYRSELRGAGRVVRCHDGSHLA
;
A
#
# COMPACT_ATOMS: atom_id res chain seq x y z
N MET A 1 9.52 32.28 -1.64
CA MET A 1 9.69 30.81 -1.65
C MET A 1 10.07 30.40 -0.25
N ALA A 2 9.41 29.36 0.29
CA ALA A 2 9.78 28.80 1.59
C ALA A 2 11.16 28.14 1.49
N THR A 3 11.93 28.16 2.58
CA THR A 3 13.22 27.48 2.69
C THR A 3 13.03 26.05 3.20
N LEU A 4 14.00 25.16 2.93
CA LEU A 4 13.97 23.80 3.46
C LEU A 4 13.78 23.80 4.98
N GLY A 5 12.92 22.93 5.49
CA GLY A 5 12.56 22.85 6.90
C GLY A 5 11.47 23.84 7.36
N THR A 6 10.99 24.74 6.47
CA THR A 6 9.85 25.61 6.79
C THR A 6 8.58 24.77 6.94
N LEU A 7 7.82 25.01 8.02
CA LEU A 7 6.52 24.34 8.21
C LEU A 7 5.47 24.90 7.25
N LEU A 8 4.59 24.03 6.78
CA LEU A 8 3.51 24.38 5.88
C LEU A 8 2.54 25.37 6.55
N ALA A 9 2.34 26.50 5.89
CA ALA A 9 1.40 27.56 6.25
C ALA A 9 0.46 27.87 5.09
N PRO A 10 -0.70 28.52 5.32
CA PRO A 10 -1.69 28.76 4.28
C PRO A 10 -1.16 29.51 3.04
N ASP A 11 -0.27 30.47 3.23
CA ASP A 11 0.36 31.26 2.16
C ASP A 11 1.45 30.52 1.38
N LEU A 12 1.85 29.33 1.85
CA LEU A 12 2.87 28.49 1.22
C LEU A 12 2.29 27.33 0.41
N MET A 13 0.97 27.16 0.40
CA MET A 13 0.25 26.10 -0.32
C MET A 13 0.21 26.37 -1.83
N THR A 14 1.36 26.30 -2.50
CA THR A 14 1.46 26.57 -3.93
C THR A 14 1.56 25.28 -4.74
N PRO A 15 0.83 25.15 -5.89
CA PRO A 15 1.01 24.02 -6.79
C PRO A 15 2.48 23.82 -7.18
N GLY A 16 2.91 22.56 -7.20
CA GLY A 16 4.29 22.16 -7.47
C GLY A 16 5.22 22.14 -6.26
N SER A 17 4.83 22.75 -5.12
CA SER A 17 5.64 22.67 -3.90
C SER A 17 5.62 21.28 -3.27
N CYS A 18 6.77 20.84 -2.72
CA CYS A 18 6.95 19.52 -2.12
C CYS A 18 7.15 19.63 -0.60
N TRP A 19 6.50 18.72 0.10
CA TRP A 19 6.40 18.72 1.56
C TRP A 19 6.58 17.30 2.11
N GLN A 20 7.03 17.19 3.36
CA GLN A 20 7.10 15.92 4.09
C GLN A 20 6.24 15.97 5.35
N LEU A 21 5.44 14.94 5.57
CA LEU A 21 4.55 14.81 6.72
C LEU A 21 5.30 14.47 8.01
N HIS A 22 4.95 15.17 9.08
CA HIS A 22 5.41 14.86 10.44
C HIS A 22 4.45 13.94 11.21
N THR A 23 3.27 13.70 10.68
CA THR A 23 2.23 12.83 11.26
C THR A 23 1.52 12.05 10.15
N ALA A 24 0.83 10.99 10.52
CA ALA A 24 -0.05 10.30 9.59
C ALA A 24 -1.30 11.15 9.31
N VAL A 25 -1.78 11.13 8.07
CA VAL A 25 -2.97 11.86 7.62
C VAL A 25 -3.82 10.99 6.69
N ASN A 26 -5.14 11.21 6.70
CA ASN A 26 -6.05 10.57 5.77
C ASN A 26 -6.01 11.24 4.40
N GLY A 27 -6.01 10.42 3.35
CA GLY A 27 -6.16 10.85 1.96
C GLY A 27 -7.52 10.40 1.42
N TYR A 28 -8.26 11.33 0.85
CA TYR A 28 -9.62 11.12 0.36
C TYR A 28 -9.67 11.05 -1.16
N SER A 29 -10.72 10.43 -1.71
CA SER A 29 -10.90 10.28 -3.16
C SER A 29 -11.35 11.56 -3.86
N GLY A 30 -11.76 12.59 -3.13
CA GLY A 30 -12.27 13.83 -3.70
C GLY A 30 -12.12 15.04 -2.79
N PRO A 31 -12.41 16.25 -3.34
CA PRO A 31 -12.32 17.50 -2.61
C PRO A 31 -13.33 17.63 -1.47
N THR A 32 -14.38 16.81 -1.51
CA THR A 32 -15.46 16.76 -0.51
C THR A 32 -15.78 15.32 -0.14
N GLY A 33 -16.57 15.10 0.92
CA GLY A 33 -16.95 13.76 1.38
C GLY A 33 -15.87 13.08 2.25
N LEU A 34 -16.15 11.86 2.71
CA LEU A 34 -15.34 11.11 3.67
C LEU A 34 -14.83 9.77 3.11
N SER A 35 -14.86 9.59 1.77
CA SER A 35 -14.39 8.36 1.14
C SER A 35 -12.86 8.28 1.24
N LEU A 36 -12.38 7.53 2.24
CA LEU A 36 -10.96 7.24 2.43
C LEU A 36 -10.45 6.41 1.26
N THR A 37 -9.34 6.82 0.66
CA THR A 37 -8.70 6.08 -0.43
C THR A 37 -7.27 5.62 -0.07
N THR A 38 -6.62 6.36 0.84
CA THR A 38 -5.31 6.00 1.38
C THR A 38 -5.06 6.71 2.70
N GLN A 39 -4.01 6.33 3.39
CA GLN A 39 -3.42 7.11 4.47
C GLN A 39 -1.96 7.38 4.14
N ALA A 40 -1.51 8.60 4.35
CA ALA A 40 -0.10 8.93 4.24
C ALA A 40 0.52 8.93 5.64
N PHE A 41 1.39 7.96 5.92
CA PHE A 41 2.04 7.86 7.23
C PHE A 41 3.13 8.92 7.43
N ARG A 42 3.57 9.10 8.66
CA ARG A 42 4.66 10.01 9.02
C ARG A 42 5.90 9.76 8.15
N GLY A 43 6.46 10.81 7.59
CA GLY A 43 7.64 10.74 6.74
C GLY A 43 7.33 10.68 5.25
N ARG A 44 6.06 10.38 4.83
CA ARG A 44 5.67 10.44 3.42
C ARG A 44 5.85 11.84 2.86
N GLY A 45 6.38 11.89 1.64
CA GLY A 45 6.47 13.11 0.84
C GLY A 45 5.19 13.32 0.02
N PHE A 46 4.82 14.58 -0.20
CA PHE A 46 3.76 14.91 -1.14
C PHE A 46 4.07 16.19 -1.92
N ARG A 47 3.54 16.26 -3.14
CA ARG A 47 3.54 17.43 -4.00
C ARG A 47 2.13 17.98 -4.08
N ILE A 48 1.93 19.27 -3.86
CA ILE A 48 0.64 19.93 -4.06
C ILE A 48 0.40 20.06 -5.56
N LEU A 49 -0.77 19.57 -6.03
CA LEU A 49 -1.22 19.69 -7.42
C LEU A 49 -2.21 20.82 -7.59
N ASP A 50 -3.23 20.88 -6.73
CA ASP A 50 -4.29 21.90 -6.72
C ASP A 50 -4.80 22.11 -5.29
N GLN A 51 -5.65 23.11 -5.11
CA GLN A 51 -6.34 23.33 -3.86
C GLN A 51 -7.80 23.72 -4.09
N ARG A 52 -8.66 23.19 -3.26
CA ARG A 52 -10.09 23.50 -3.19
C ARG A 52 -10.42 23.81 -1.75
N GLU A 53 -11.33 24.75 -1.50
CA GLU A 53 -11.83 25.11 -0.16
C GLU A 53 -10.95 24.59 1.01
N GLU A 54 -11.34 23.45 1.60
CA GLU A 54 -10.69 22.88 2.79
C GLU A 54 -9.64 21.81 2.47
N ARG A 55 -9.41 21.43 1.18
CA ARG A 55 -8.51 20.35 0.80
C ARG A 55 -7.46 20.75 -0.23
N LEU A 56 -6.34 20.02 -0.18
CA LEU A 56 -5.29 20.02 -1.19
C LEU A 56 -5.38 18.73 -2.01
N GLU A 57 -5.38 18.85 -3.33
CA GLU A 57 -5.04 17.74 -4.20
C GLU A 57 -3.54 17.55 -4.17
N VAL A 58 -3.11 16.33 -3.88
CA VAL A 58 -1.69 16.01 -3.76
C VAL A 58 -1.34 14.74 -4.50
N GLU A 59 -0.08 14.63 -4.85
CA GLU A 59 0.58 13.42 -5.32
C GLU A 59 1.58 12.96 -4.27
N LEU A 60 1.41 11.76 -3.72
CA LEU A 60 2.37 11.16 -2.81
C LEU A 60 3.62 10.76 -3.59
N LEU A 61 4.80 11.22 -3.14
CA LEU A 61 6.01 11.20 -3.96
C LEU A 61 6.58 9.80 -4.18
N GLU A 62 6.39 8.88 -3.23
CA GLU A 62 7.02 7.57 -3.25
C GLU A 62 6.34 6.58 -4.20
N ASP A 63 5.04 6.76 -4.47
CA ASP A 63 4.23 5.87 -5.30
C ASP A 63 3.36 6.59 -6.34
N GLY A 64 3.49 7.93 -6.44
CA GLY A 64 2.72 8.73 -7.39
C GLY A 64 1.21 8.73 -7.15
N TYR A 65 0.76 8.26 -5.97
CA TYR A 65 -0.67 8.13 -5.66
C TYR A 65 -1.31 9.49 -5.42
N ARG A 66 -2.43 9.77 -6.11
CA ARG A 66 -3.15 11.04 -5.97
C ARG A 66 -4.30 10.91 -5.00
N CYS A 67 -4.41 11.87 -4.11
CA CYS A 67 -5.50 11.96 -3.13
C CYS A 67 -5.70 13.40 -2.67
N TRP A 68 -6.71 13.60 -1.82
CA TRP A 68 -7.03 14.88 -1.22
C TRP A 68 -6.73 14.87 0.27
N LEU A 69 -5.93 15.83 0.74
CA LEU A 69 -5.59 16.01 2.16
C LEU A 69 -6.31 17.22 2.73
N ASP A 70 -6.82 17.12 3.95
CA ASP A 70 -7.42 18.25 4.66
C ASP A 70 -6.34 19.30 5.02
N LYS A 71 -6.53 20.56 4.63
CA LYS A 71 -5.61 21.66 4.90
C LYS A 71 -5.34 21.83 6.39
N GLY A 72 -6.40 21.80 7.22
CA GLY A 72 -6.29 21.94 8.66
C GLY A 72 -5.46 20.85 9.35
N VAL A 73 -5.35 19.66 8.71
CA VAL A 73 -4.55 18.56 9.25
C VAL A 73 -3.07 18.68 8.88
N VAL A 74 -2.73 19.25 7.71
CA VAL A 74 -1.33 19.31 7.25
C VAL A 74 -0.62 20.62 7.63
N ILE A 75 -1.35 21.72 7.88
CA ILE A 75 -0.79 22.99 8.34
C ILE A 75 -0.02 22.77 9.65
N GLY A 76 1.24 23.26 9.67
CA GLY A 76 2.15 23.10 10.80
C GLY A 76 2.64 21.68 11.08
N LYS A 77 2.19 20.70 10.26
CA LYS A 77 2.53 19.27 10.40
C LYS A 77 3.19 18.67 9.16
N ALA A 78 3.58 19.49 8.23
CA ALA A 78 4.45 19.15 7.12
C ALA A 78 5.56 20.19 6.99
N GLU A 79 6.74 19.77 6.59
CA GLU A 79 7.88 20.65 6.35
C GLU A 79 8.26 20.65 4.87
N GLN A 80 8.77 21.78 4.39
CA GLN A 80 9.21 21.88 3.02
C GLN A 80 10.44 21.03 2.76
N ARG A 81 10.36 20.20 1.72
CA ARG A 81 11.45 19.38 1.20
C ARG A 81 11.91 19.84 -0.18
N GLY A 82 13.15 19.50 -0.49
CA GLY A 82 13.66 19.53 -1.86
C GLY A 82 13.03 18.47 -2.74
N LEU A 83 13.48 18.40 -4.00
CA LEU A 83 13.04 17.36 -4.94
C LEU A 83 13.32 15.98 -4.34
N TRP A 84 12.24 15.19 -4.26
CA TRP A 84 12.34 13.79 -3.86
C TRP A 84 13.03 12.97 -4.96
N GLN A 85 13.87 12.04 -4.56
CA GLN A 85 14.54 11.11 -5.45
C GLN A 85 14.19 9.69 -5.03
N PRO A 86 13.75 8.82 -5.95
CA PRO A 86 13.43 7.44 -5.62
C PRO A 86 14.69 6.64 -5.27
N THR A 87 14.59 5.79 -4.24
CA THR A 87 15.62 4.78 -3.97
C THR A 87 15.30 3.55 -4.79
N LEU A 88 15.99 3.36 -5.90
CA LEU A 88 15.78 2.22 -6.79
C LEU A 88 16.74 1.09 -6.40
N LEU A 89 16.21 0.08 -5.72
CA LEU A 89 16.96 -1.11 -5.32
C LEU A 89 17.05 -2.12 -6.47
N ALA A 90 18.21 -2.77 -6.61
CA ALA A 90 18.36 -3.90 -7.52
C ALA A 90 17.55 -5.12 -7.05
N GLU A 91 17.13 -5.99 -7.97
CA GLU A 91 16.34 -7.20 -7.67
C GLU A 91 16.98 -8.06 -6.59
N ALA A 92 18.31 -8.24 -6.62
CA ALA A 92 19.03 -9.02 -5.61
C ALA A 92 18.96 -8.39 -4.21
N GLU A 93 18.93 -7.05 -4.13
CA GLU A 93 18.77 -6.33 -2.87
C GLU A 93 17.35 -6.46 -2.33
N ILE A 94 16.33 -6.33 -3.19
CA ILE A 94 14.93 -6.58 -2.83
C ILE A 94 14.80 -8.00 -2.28
N ALA A 95 15.33 -9.00 -2.99
CA ALA A 95 15.26 -10.40 -2.55
C ALA A 95 15.91 -10.64 -1.16
N ARG A 96 17.00 -9.94 -0.85
CA ARG A 96 17.64 -10.02 0.48
C ARG A 96 16.78 -9.41 1.59
N ARG A 97 15.92 -8.44 1.30
CA ARG A 97 15.05 -7.75 2.26
C ARG A 97 13.73 -8.48 2.51
N ILE A 98 13.34 -9.45 1.68
CA ILE A 98 12.07 -10.18 1.81
C ILE A 98 11.87 -10.80 3.20
N PRO A 99 12.86 -11.45 3.85
CA PRO A 99 12.66 -11.96 5.20
C PRO A 99 12.23 -10.89 6.20
N ALA A 100 12.73 -9.67 6.08
CA ALA A 100 12.34 -8.55 6.95
C ALA A 100 10.94 -8.02 6.61
N VAL A 101 10.52 -8.03 5.34
CA VAL A 101 9.13 -7.74 4.91
C VAL A 101 8.17 -8.73 5.57
N LEU A 102 8.48 -10.03 5.52
CA LEU A 102 7.67 -11.08 6.13
C LEU A 102 7.57 -10.90 7.64
N ALA A 103 8.69 -10.68 8.31
CA ALA A 103 8.74 -10.46 9.75
C ALA A 103 7.97 -9.20 10.18
N TRP A 104 8.00 -8.13 9.35
CA TRP A 104 7.19 -6.95 9.62
C TRP A 104 5.69 -7.26 9.54
N SER A 105 5.26 -7.99 8.50
CA SER A 105 3.86 -8.36 8.32
C SER A 105 3.34 -9.29 9.45
N GLU A 106 4.21 -10.14 10.01
CA GLU A 106 3.91 -10.99 11.17
C GLU A 106 3.64 -10.14 12.42
N ARG A 107 4.51 -9.18 12.73
CA ARG A 107 4.29 -8.26 13.85
C ARG A 107 3.04 -7.38 13.69
N ALA A 108 2.64 -7.07 12.45
CA ALA A 108 1.41 -6.34 12.20
C ALA A 108 0.17 -7.20 12.51
N GLU A 109 0.20 -8.51 12.19
CA GLU A 109 -0.88 -9.46 12.53
C GLU A 109 -1.03 -9.65 14.05
N GLU A 110 0.07 -9.65 14.81
CA GLU A 110 0.06 -9.83 16.27
C GLU A 110 -0.64 -8.70 17.03
N LYS A 111 -0.79 -7.52 16.41
CA LYS A 111 -1.48 -6.38 17.02
C LYS A 111 -3.00 -6.53 16.84
N PRO A 112 -3.82 -6.13 17.83
CA PRO A 112 -5.25 -5.98 17.60
C PRO A 112 -5.50 -5.03 16.41
N ASN A 113 -6.19 -5.53 15.40
CA ASN A 113 -6.42 -4.79 14.15
C ASN A 113 -7.79 -5.11 13.56
N ILE A 114 -8.32 -4.20 12.76
CA ILE A 114 -9.50 -4.41 11.93
C ILE A 114 -9.19 -4.04 10.47
N TYR A 115 -10.02 -4.53 9.56
CA TYR A 115 -9.97 -4.11 8.18
C TYR A 115 -10.50 -2.67 8.04
N LEU A 116 -9.66 -1.79 7.51
CA LEU A 116 -10.05 -0.41 7.20
C LEU A 116 -9.85 -0.17 5.71
N TRP A 117 -10.93 0.01 4.96
CA TRP A 117 -10.83 0.41 3.54
C TRP A 117 -10.04 1.72 3.40
N GLY A 118 -9.03 1.73 2.52
CA GLY A 118 -8.12 2.87 2.37
C GLY A 118 -7.02 2.94 3.44
N GLY A 119 -7.03 2.05 4.43
CA GLY A 119 -6.04 2.02 5.51
C GLY A 119 -4.64 1.65 5.01
N THR A 120 -3.63 2.46 5.38
CA THR A 120 -2.22 2.27 5.06
C THR A 120 -1.33 2.69 6.24
N THR A 121 -1.89 2.64 7.44
CA THR A 121 -1.17 2.87 8.70
C THR A 121 -1.58 1.81 9.71
N GLU A 122 -0.62 1.37 10.54
CA GLU A 122 -0.93 0.43 11.63
C GLU A 122 -1.88 1.08 12.65
N PRO A 123 -2.77 0.30 13.31
CA PRO A 123 -2.90 -1.16 13.14
C PRO A 123 -3.87 -1.55 12.02
N ASP A 124 -4.72 -0.64 11.53
CA ASP A 124 -5.89 -0.92 10.69
C ASP A 124 -5.58 -0.65 9.21
N MET A 125 -5.48 -1.72 8.44
CA MET A 125 -5.07 -1.65 7.03
C MET A 125 -6.03 -2.42 6.13
N ASP A 126 -6.15 -1.98 4.86
CA ASP A 126 -6.72 -2.84 3.81
C ASP A 126 -5.66 -3.81 3.24
N CYS A 127 -6.08 -4.66 2.30
CA CYS A 127 -5.22 -5.71 1.73
C CYS A 127 -3.95 -5.14 1.07
N SER A 128 -4.09 -4.17 0.19
CA SER A 128 -2.97 -3.58 -0.56
C SER A 128 -2.16 -2.59 0.28
N GLY A 129 -2.78 -1.93 1.26
CA GLY A 129 -2.10 -1.09 2.25
C GLY A 129 -1.16 -1.89 3.16
N LEU A 130 -1.60 -3.08 3.61
CA LEU A 130 -0.73 -4.02 4.34
C LEU A 130 0.49 -4.41 3.50
N MET A 131 0.30 -4.73 2.20
CA MET A 131 1.42 -5.05 1.30
C MET A 131 2.33 -3.86 1.14
N GLN A 132 1.78 -2.68 0.81
CA GLN A 132 2.57 -1.48 0.60
C GLN A 132 3.41 -1.14 1.84
N LEU A 133 2.82 -1.15 3.02
CA LEU A 133 3.52 -0.79 4.25
C LEU A 133 4.58 -1.82 4.64
N ALA A 134 4.31 -3.13 4.43
CA ALA A 134 5.28 -4.18 4.67
C ALA A 134 6.54 -3.99 3.82
N PHE A 135 6.39 -3.73 2.52
CA PHE A 135 7.51 -3.47 1.61
C PHE A 135 8.18 -2.12 1.91
N ALA A 136 7.42 -1.05 2.14
CA ALA A 136 7.95 0.28 2.47
C ALA A 136 8.76 0.27 3.78
N SER A 137 8.44 -0.61 4.74
CA SER A 137 9.22 -0.81 5.96
C SER A 137 10.68 -1.24 5.69
N GLN A 138 10.96 -1.68 4.47
CA GLN A 138 12.28 -2.09 3.98
C GLN A 138 12.75 -1.22 2.81
N ASP A 139 12.26 0.02 2.69
CA ASP A 139 12.55 0.98 1.60
C ASP A 139 12.22 0.43 0.19
N ILE A 140 11.31 -0.54 0.10
CA ILE A 140 10.83 -1.07 -1.17
C ILE A 140 9.45 -0.48 -1.42
N TRP A 141 9.37 0.55 -2.26
CA TRP A 141 8.10 1.15 -2.61
C TRP A 141 7.40 0.35 -3.71
N ILE A 142 6.13 0.06 -3.52
CA ILE A 142 5.22 -0.57 -4.48
C ILE A 142 3.94 0.27 -4.60
N PRO A 143 3.14 0.10 -5.67
CA PRO A 143 1.90 0.86 -5.85
C PRO A 143 0.91 0.66 -4.70
N ARG A 144 -0.02 1.63 -4.55
CA ARG A 144 -1.03 1.62 -3.49
C ARG A 144 -2.12 0.57 -3.69
N ASP A 145 -2.69 0.46 -4.88
CA ASP A 145 -3.87 -0.36 -5.14
C ASP A 145 -3.51 -1.77 -5.61
N ALA A 146 -4.31 -2.78 -5.24
CA ALA A 146 -4.06 -4.18 -5.57
C ALA A 146 -3.91 -4.42 -7.09
N TYR A 147 -4.77 -3.80 -7.93
CA TYR A 147 -4.67 -3.94 -9.38
C TYR A 147 -3.40 -3.28 -9.97
N GLN A 148 -2.89 -2.24 -9.33
CA GLN A 148 -1.61 -1.62 -9.71
C GLN A 148 -0.44 -2.50 -9.27
N GLN A 149 -0.51 -3.09 -8.06
CA GLN A 149 0.49 -4.06 -7.58
C GLN A 149 0.57 -5.29 -8.49
N GLU A 150 -0.59 -5.81 -8.97
CA GLU A 150 -0.63 -6.91 -9.94
C GLU A 150 0.15 -6.58 -11.22
N ARG A 151 -0.09 -5.39 -11.81
CA ARG A 151 0.58 -4.93 -13.03
C ARG A 151 2.05 -4.57 -12.82
N PHE A 152 2.41 -4.17 -11.61
CA PHE A 152 3.77 -3.76 -11.23
C PHE A 152 4.71 -4.94 -11.07
N CYS A 153 4.23 -6.07 -10.55
CA CYS A 153 5.02 -7.25 -10.27
C CYS A 153 5.39 -8.04 -11.52
N ARG A 154 6.53 -8.75 -11.47
CA ARG A 154 6.85 -9.78 -12.46
C ARG A 154 5.93 -10.99 -12.24
N PRO A 155 5.16 -11.45 -13.26
CA PRO A 155 4.24 -12.56 -13.11
C PRO A 155 4.92 -13.86 -12.64
N VAL A 156 4.23 -14.61 -11.76
CA VAL A 156 4.63 -15.94 -11.28
C VAL A 156 3.47 -16.90 -11.51
N ALA A 157 3.72 -18.04 -12.10
CA ALA A 157 2.69 -19.05 -12.35
C ALA A 157 2.18 -19.66 -11.04
N VAL A 158 0.86 -19.71 -10.88
CA VAL A 158 0.16 -20.28 -9.73
C VAL A 158 -1.21 -20.81 -10.13
N ALA A 159 -1.64 -21.87 -9.45
CA ALA A 159 -3.02 -22.38 -9.49
C ALA A 159 -3.37 -22.96 -8.11
N PRO A 160 -4.66 -23.09 -7.76
CA PRO A 160 -5.06 -23.78 -6.53
C PRO A 160 -4.43 -25.18 -6.44
N GLY A 161 -3.77 -25.46 -5.31
CA GLY A 161 -3.05 -26.71 -5.10
C GLY A 161 -1.68 -26.81 -5.82
N ASN A 162 -1.38 -25.94 -6.80
CA ASN A 162 -0.08 -25.88 -7.49
C ASN A 162 0.62 -24.54 -7.21
N VAL A 163 1.48 -24.55 -6.22
CA VAL A 163 2.20 -23.37 -5.70
C VAL A 163 3.72 -23.49 -5.85
N SER A 164 4.19 -24.42 -6.68
CA SER A 164 5.60 -24.81 -6.78
C SER A 164 6.53 -23.68 -7.25
N GLN A 165 6.02 -22.68 -7.97
CA GLN A 165 6.79 -21.54 -8.45
C GLN A 165 6.80 -20.35 -7.48
N LEU A 166 5.92 -20.37 -6.47
CA LEU A 166 5.83 -19.32 -5.48
C LEU A 166 7.02 -19.38 -4.51
N ARG A 167 7.52 -18.20 -4.14
CA ARG A 167 8.51 -18.00 -3.07
C ARG A 167 7.90 -17.15 -1.97
N PRO A 168 8.34 -17.31 -0.71
CA PRO A 168 7.97 -16.36 0.34
C PRO A 168 8.26 -14.91 -0.11
N GLY A 169 7.31 -14.01 0.11
CA GLY A 169 7.37 -12.62 -0.35
C GLY A 169 6.73 -12.34 -1.71
N ASP A 170 6.33 -13.35 -2.49
CA ASP A 170 5.50 -13.15 -3.68
C ASP A 170 4.12 -12.64 -3.27
N LEU A 171 3.52 -11.78 -4.08
CA LEU A 171 2.15 -11.32 -3.91
C LEU A 171 1.19 -12.25 -4.67
N ILE A 172 0.09 -12.60 -4.03
CA ILE A 172 -0.98 -13.41 -4.63
C ILE A 172 -2.17 -12.49 -4.85
N PHE A 173 -2.74 -12.50 -6.06
CA PHE A 173 -3.78 -11.59 -6.50
C PHE A 173 -5.10 -12.31 -6.72
N PHE A 174 -6.19 -11.68 -6.27
CA PHE A 174 -7.54 -12.21 -6.33
C PHE A 174 -8.50 -11.15 -6.88
N GLY A 175 -9.66 -11.59 -7.37
CA GLY A 175 -10.71 -10.72 -7.86
C GLY A 175 -11.46 -11.29 -9.05
N THR A 176 -12.19 -10.42 -9.76
CA THR A 176 -12.96 -10.81 -10.96
C THR A 176 -12.06 -10.97 -12.19
N ALA A 177 -12.61 -11.45 -13.29
CA ALA A 177 -11.89 -11.52 -14.56
C ALA A 177 -11.40 -10.14 -15.02
N GLU A 178 -12.17 -9.09 -14.74
CA GLU A 178 -11.91 -7.72 -15.19
C GLU A 178 -10.88 -7.01 -14.33
N ARG A 179 -10.87 -7.25 -13.01
CA ARG A 179 -10.05 -6.46 -12.08
C ARG A 179 -9.58 -7.25 -10.87
N CYS A 180 -8.31 -7.05 -10.52
CA CYS A 180 -7.77 -7.43 -9.22
C CYS A 180 -8.38 -6.54 -8.13
N THR A 181 -8.99 -7.16 -7.13
CA THR A 181 -9.65 -6.46 -6.00
C THR A 181 -9.02 -6.78 -4.66
N HIS A 182 -8.15 -7.81 -4.60
CA HIS A 182 -7.55 -8.24 -3.35
C HIS A 182 -6.14 -8.80 -3.57
N VAL A 183 -5.32 -8.74 -2.51
CA VAL A 183 -3.93 -9.19 -2.53
C VAL A 183 -3.51 -9.76 -1.18
N GLY A 184 -2.63 -10.78 -1.21
CA GLY A 184 -2.00 -11.34 -0.03
C GLY A 184 -0.51 -11.60 -0.23
N LEU A 185 0.24 -11.68 0.87
CA LEU A 185 1.68 -11.95 0.91
C LEU A 185 1.93 -13.44 1.12
N HIS A 186 2.55 -14.10 0.17
CA HIS A 186 2.89 -15.53 0.27
C HIS A 186 3.96 -15.79 1.34
N LEU A 187 3.66 -16.73 2.24
CA LEU A 187 4.51 -17.10 3.37
C LEU A 187 5.29 -18.40 3.16
N GLY A 188 4.98 -19.13 2.10
CA GLY A 188 5.47 -20.47 1.83
C GLY A 188 4.35 -21.51 1.87
N ASN A 189 4.54 -22.62 1.12
CA ASN A 189 3.60 -23.76 1.06
C ASN A 189 2.15 -23.38 0.71
N GLY A 190 1.95 -22.31 -0.08
CA GLY A 190 0.64 -21.82 -0.47
C GLY A 190 -0.09 -21.01 0.61
N ARG A 191 0.47 -20.82 1.79
CA ARG A 191 -0.09 -19.94 2.83
C ARG A 191 0.20 -18.49 2.50
N TYR A 192 -0.76 -17.62 2.76
CA TYR A 192 -0.62 -16.18 2.52
C TYR A 192 -1.26 -15.37 3.65
N ARG A 193 -0.61 -14.25 4.00
CA ARG A 193 -1.13 -13.25 4.94
C ARG A 193 -1.81 -12.14 4.16
N HIS A 194 -3.00 -11.74 4.60
CA HIS A 194 -3.76 -10.66 4.00
C HIS A 194 -4.63 -9.95 5.03
N SER A 195 -5.08 -8.74 4.75
CA SER A 195 -6.13 -8.07 5.52
C SER A 195 -7.44 -8.18 4.74
N SER A 196 -8.47 -8.76 5.34
CA SER A 196 -9.75 -9.07 4.69
C SER A 196 -10.92 -8.44 5.45
N GLY A 197 -11.93 -7.97 4.72
CA GLY A 197 -13.12 -7.32 5.29
C GLY A 197 -14.03 -8.28 6.07
N ALA A 198 -14.93 -7.71 6.85
CA ALA A 198 -15.91 -8.45 7.64
C ALA A 198 -16.88 -9.28 6.78
N ASP A 199 -17.21 -8.80 5.58
CA ASP A 199 -18.10 -9.47 4.61
C ASP A 199 -17.59 -10.86 4.20
N HIS A 200 -16.29 -11.09 4.32
CA HIS A 200 -15.66 -12.38 4.04
C HIS A 200 -15.37 -13.18 5.32
N GLY A 201 -15.82 -12.70 6.50
CA GLY A 201 -15.77 -13.42 7.76
C GLY A 201 -14.47 -13.26 8.57
N ARG A 202 -13.53 -12.35 8.18
CA ARG A 202 -12.28 -12.14 8.92
C ARG A 202 -12.25 -10.82 9.69
N ASN A 203 -12.42 -9.68 9.02
CA ASN A 203 -12.33 -8.32 9.55
C ASN A 203 -10.96 -7.98 10.15
N GLY A 204 -9.92 -8.16 9.38
CA GLY A 204 -8.55 -7.83 9.77
C GLY A 204 -7.52 -8.73 9.13
N ILE A 205 -6.29 -8.71 9.69
CA ILE A 205 -5.16 -9.47 9.19
C ILE A 205 -5.28 -10.92 9.65
N GLY A 206 -4.97 -11.85 8.74
CA GLY A 206 -4.90 -13.27 9.03
C GLY A 206 -4.28 -14.08 7.91
N ILE A 207 -4.21 -15.39 8.10
CA ILE A 207 -3.56 -16.33 7.19
C ILE A 207 -4.59 -17.30 6.64
N ASP A 208 -4.57 -17.48 5.33
CA ASP A 208 -5.33 -18.49 4.58
C ASP A 208 -4.40 -19.22 3.59
N SER A 209 -4.90 -20.23 2.89
CA SER A 209 -4.10 -21.05 1.99
C SER A 209 -4.75 -21.29 0.63
N LEU A 210 -3.91 -21.41 -0.41
CA LEU A 210 -4.30 -21.87 -1.74
C LEU A 210 -4.42 -23.39 -1.83
N GLN A 211 -4.04 -24.13 -0.79
CA GLN A 211 -4.15 -25.58 -0.75
C GLN A 211 -5.62 -26.01 -0.60
N TRP A 212 -6.00 -27.08 -1.27
CA TRP A 212 -7.36 -27.63 -1.21
C TRP A 212 -7.74 -28.14 0.19
N SER A 213 -6.75 -28.46 1.03
CA SER A 213 -6.94 -28.90 2.41
C SER A 213 -7.36 -27.77 3.37
N ASP A 214 -7.29 -26.51 2.95
CA ASP A 214 -7.81 -25.38 3.72
C ASP A 214 -9.30 -25.20 3.37
N GLU A 215 -10.18 -25.64 4.26
CA GLU A 215 -11.63 -25.56 4.11
C GLU A 215 -12.24 -24.33 4.79
N HIS A 216 -11.41 -23.43 5.32
CA HIS A 216 -11.91 -22.20 5.93
C HIS A 216 -12.69 -21.36 4.90
N PRO A 217 -13.89 -20.84 5.21
CA PRO A 217 -14.72 -20.12 4.23
C PRO A 217 -13.99 -18.97 3.51
N VAL A 218 -13.15 -18.22 4.23
CA VAL A 218 -12.33 -17.13 3.66
C VAL A 218 -11.32 -17.68 2.65
N ALA A 219 -10.63 -18.77 2.98
CA ALA A 219 -9.69 -19.43 2.07
C ALA A 219 -10.41 -19.95 0.80
N CYS A 220 -11.58 -20.57 0.97
CA CYS A 220 -12.39 -21.05 -0.14
C CYS A 220 -12.85 -19.91 -1.07
N HIS A 221 -13.30 -18.79 -0.49
CA HIS A 221 -13.71 -17.60 -1.25
C HIS A 221 -12.55 -17.08 -2.10
N TYR A 222 -11.43 -16.72 -1.50
CA TYR A 222 -10.29 -16.16 -2.26
C TYR A 222 -9.68 -17.17 -3.23
N ARG A 223 -9.64 -18.46 -2.89
CA ARG A 223 -9.17 -19.49 -3.82
C ARG A 223 -10.01 -19.56 -5.10
N SER A 224 -11.33 -19.33 -4.99
CA SER A 224 -12.22 -19.28 -6.17
C SER A 224 -12.00 -18.05 -7.03
N GLU A 225 -11.46 -16.97 -6.45
CA GLU A 225 -11.16 -15.71 -7.12
C GLU A 225 -9.67 -15.54 -7.49
N LEU A 226 -8.88 -16.63 -7.43
CA LEU A 226 -7.45 -16.55 -7.73
C LEU A 226 -7.21 -16.09 -9.18
N ARG A 227 -6.49 -14.98 -9.33
CA ARG A 227 -6.10 -14.41 -10.63
C ARG A 227 -4.68 -14.77 -11.03
N GLY A 228 -3.78 -14.82 -10.07
CA GLY A 228 -2.36 -15.05 -10.34
C GLY A 228 -1.48 -14.67 -9.16
N ALA A 229 -0.19 -14.61 -9.44
CA ALA A 229 0.79 -14.13 -8.47
C ALA A 229 1.88 -13.31 -9.16
N GLY A 230 2.63 -12.54 -8.38
CA GLY A 230 3.72 -11.74 -8.89
C GLY A 230 4.82 -11.51 -7.87
N ARG A 231 6.04 -11.31 -8.38
CA ARG A 231 7.23 -11.03 -7.58
C ARG A 231 7.63 -9.57 -7.70
N VAL A 232 7.83 -8.93 -6.57
CA VAL A 232 8.39 -7.58 -6.53
C VAL A 232 9.88 -7.66 -6.86
N VAL A 233 10.27 -7.09 -7.99
CA VAL A 233 11.66 -7.14 -8.53
C VAL A 233 12.25 -5.75 -8.78
N ARG A 234 11.48 -4.71 -8.48
CA ARG A 234 11.85 -3.30 -8.65
C ARG A 234 11.15 -2.44 -7.61
N CYS A 235 11.67 -1.25 -7.35
CA CYS A 235 10.97 -0.23 -6.59
C CYS A 235 10.16 0.68 -7.52
N HIS A 236 9.09 1.26 -6.98
CA HIS A 236 8.34 2.34 -7.62
C HIS A 236 9.23 3.59 -7.72
N ASP A 237 9.13 4.31 -8.81
CA ASP A 237 9.94 5.51 -9.10
C ASP A 237 9.22 6.82 -8.78
N GLY A 238 8.03 6.75 -8.16
CA GLY A 238 7.20 7.90 -7.83
C GLY A 238 6.35 8.42 -9.00
N SER A 239 6.37 7.77 -10.17
CA SER A 239 5.52 8.17 -11.28
C SER A 239 4.05 7.84 -11.01
N HIS A 240 3.14 8.71 -11.51
CA HIS A 240 1.72 8.40 -11.39
C HIS A 240 1.34 7.21 -12.28
N LEU A 241 0.67 6.21 -11.69
CA LEU A 241 0.09 5.09 -12.42
C LEU A 241 -1.41 5.35 -12.65
N ALA A 242 -1.81 5.36 -13.90
CA ALA A 242 -3.21 5.54 -14.30
C ALA A 242 -4.06 4.28 -14.02
#